data_1b01614d3f3d72c3a85bdf77ac8fb19b
#
_entry.id   1b01614d3f3d72c3a85bdf77ac8fb19b
#
_cell.length_a   1.000
_cell.length_b   1.000
_cell.length_c   1.000
_cell.angle_alpha   90.00
_cell.angle_beta   90.00
_cell.angle_gamma   90.00
#
_symmetry.space_group_name_H-M   'P 1'
#
loop_
_entity.id
_entity.type
_entity.pdbx_description
1 polymer ?
#
loop_
_entity_poly.entity_id
_entity_poly.type
_entity_poly.pdbx_seq_one_letter_code
_entity_poly.pdbx_strand_id
1 'polypeptide(L)'
;MAEVIVRRKVAAPAQQCWELLSNFGGVADSSPMIETCTVEGEGVGAVRTLGMAGGLSIQERLEAHDEAGLTYSYAIIGESPLPFTDYLSTVKIEAAGEGACTIDWRGRFTPKGDDEAGPAGIVNGIYSGGIKSLGKQLGVSVEEID
;
A
#
# COMPACT_ATOMS: atom_id res chain seq x y z
N MET A 1 -13.37 -7.78 -12.89
CA MET A 1 -12.38 -7.53 -11.80
C MET A 1 -11.05 -7.15 -12.41
N ALA A 2 -10.44 -6.11 -11.88
CA ALA A 2 -9.16 -5.60 -12.35
C ALA A 2 -8.06 -5.93 -11.35
N GLU A 3 -6.82 -5.97 -11.84
CA GLU A 3 -5.65 -6.18 -10.99
C GLU A 3 -4.55 -5.21 -11.42
N VAL A 4 -3.88 -4.62 -10.43
CA VAL A 4 -2.71 -3.77 -10.64
C VAL A 4 -1.56 -4.38 -9.85
N ILE A 5 -0.40 -4.47 -10.48
CA ILE A 5 0.82 -4.98 -9.86
C ILE A 5 1.92 -3.94 -10.07
N VAL A 6 2.51 -3.47 -8.96
CA VAL A 6 3.66 -2.57 -8.99
C VAL A 6 4.82 -3.27 -8.30
N ARG A 7 5.91 -3.45 -9.02
CA ARG A 7 7.11 -4.11 -8.49
C ARG A 7 8.29 -3.14 -8.61
N ARG A 8 9.03 -3.01 -7.53
CA ARG A 8 10.18 -2.11 -7.46
C ARG A 8 11.30 -2.75 -6.67
N LYS A 9 12.52 -2.44 -7.06
CA LYS A 9 13.71 -2.80 -6.28
C LYS A 9 14.13 -1.59 -5.46
N VAL A 10 14.32 -1.80 -4.17
CA VAL A 10 14.69 -0.74 -3.23
C VAL A 10 16.08 -1.06 -2.67
N ALA A 11 16.97 -0.06 -2.67
CA ALA A 11 18.35 -0.23 -2.19
C ALA A 11 18.42 -0.14 -0.66
N ALA A 12 17.61 -0.96 0.03
CA ALA A 12 17.59 -1.05 1.49
C ALA A 12 17.25 -2.49 1.88
N PRO A 13 17.69 -2.94 3.07
CA PRO A 13 17.36 -4.29 3.53
C PRO A 13 15.86 -4.53 3.63
N ALA A 14 15.43 -5.76 3.31
CA ALA A 14 14.01 -6.10 3.33
C ALA A 14 13.37 -5.83 4.69
N GLN A 15 14.05 -6.14 5.78
CA GLN A 15 13.52 -5.93 7.13
C GLN A 15 13.26 -4.45 7.41
N GLN A 16 14.13 -3.57 6.94
CA GLN A 16 13.97 -2.13 7.14
C GLN A 16 12.75 -1.60 6.39
N CYS A 17 12.54 -2.05 5.16
CA CYS A 17 11.35 -1.68 4.39
C CYS A 17 10.09 -2.24 5.04
N TRP A 18 10.14 -3.47 5.54
CA TRP A 18 9.02 -4.11 6.21
C TRP A 18 8.58 -3.33 7.45
N GLU A 19 9.52 -2.89 8.28
CA GLU A 19 9.20 -2.15 9.50
C GLU A 19 8.43 -0.86 9.21
N LEU A 20 8.72 -0.19 8.10
CA LEU A 20 8.02 1.02 7.72
C LEU A 20 6.68 0.73 7.04
N LEU A 21 6.65 -0.18 6.06
CA LEU A 21 5.43 -0.46 5.30
C LEU A 21 4.39 -1.21 6.11
N SER A 22 4.79 -2.10 7.00
CA SER A 22 3.86 -2.87 7.81
C SER A 22 3.32 -2.10 9.02
N ASN A 23 3.83 -0.91 9.28
CA ASN A 23 3.31 -0.04 10.32
C ASN A 23 1.97 0.53 9.86
N PHE A 24 0.90 -0.16 10.20
CA PHE A 24 -0.44 0.12 9.70
C PHE A 24 -0.93 1.53 10.04
N GLY A 25 -0.54 2.06 11.18
CA GLY A 25 -0.89 3.41 11.62
C GLY A 25 0.06 4.51 11.11
N GLY A 26 1.16 4.15 10.47
CA GLY A 26 2.18 5.10 10.03
C GLY A 26 2.08 5.55 8.58
N VAL A 27 1.02 5.18 7.87
CA VAL A 27 0.89 5.45 6.44
C VAL A 27 0.88 6.94 6.10
N ALA A 28 0.38 7.79 7.00
CA ALA A 28 0.37 9.24 6.79
C ALA A 28 1.78 9.82 6.66
N ASP A 29 2.75 9.21 7.32
CA ASP A 29 4.15 9.66 7.26
C ASP A 29 4.85 9.23 5.96
N SER A 30 4.34 8.19 5.30
CA SER A 30 4.96 7.62 4.12
C SER A 30 4.20 7.89 2.82
N SER A 31 2.98 8.42 2.89
CA SER A 31 2.17 8.71 1.70
C SER A 31 1.79 10.18 1.66
N PRO A 32 2.21 10.93 0.62
CA PRO A 32 1.87 12.35 0.53
C PRO A 32 0.38 12.62 0.31
N MET A 33 -0.39 11.60 -0.11
CA MET A 33 -1.83 11.74 -0.32
C MET A 33 -2.64 11.63 0.96
N ILE A 34 -2.04 11.10 2.03
CA ILE A 34 -2.72 10.84 3.29
C ILE A 34 -2.32 11.92 4.30
N GLU A 35 -3.30 12.70 4.76
CA GLU A 35 -3.06 13.78 5.73
C GLU A 35 -3.11 13.26 7.16
N THR A 36 -4.05 12.36 7.45
CA THR A 36 -4.22 11.79 8.79
C THR A 36 -4.45 10.30 8.73
N CYS A 37 -4.05 9.61 9.78
CA CYS A 37 -4.33 8.18 9.91
C CYS A 37 -4.59 7.87 11.38
N THR A 38 -5.76 7.30 11.66
CA THR A 38 -6.11 6.81 13.00
C THR A 38 -6.38 5.31 12.91
N VAL A 39 -6.06 4.57 13.97
CA VAL A 39 -6.21 3.11 13.98
C VAL A 39 -7.05 2.70 15.19
N GLU A 40 -8.01 1.80 14.97
CA GLU A 40 -8.78 1.15 16.03
C GLU A 40 -8.46 -0.34 16.00
N GLY A 41 -8.12 -0.91 17.15
CA GLY A 41 -7.76 -2.31 17.28
C GLY A 41 -6.28 -2.56 17.04
N GLU A 42 -5.88 -3.82 17.14
CA GLU A 42 -4.49 -4.26 16.98
C GLU A 42 -4.45 -5.54 16.16
N GLY A 43 -3.39 -5.71 15.37
CA GLY A 43 -3.20 -6.92 14.57
C GLY A 43 -4.24 -7.06 13.46
N VAL A 44 -4.45 -8.30 13.04
CA VAL A 44 -5.45 -8.60 12.00
C VAL A 44 -6.83 -8.22 12.51
N GLY A 45 -7.59 -7.51 11.68
CA GLY A 45 -8.88 -6.95 12.04
C GLY A 45 -8.83 -5.49 12.46
N ALA A 46 -7.65 -4.93 12.68
CA ALA A 46 -7.51 -3.49 12.98
C ALA A 46 -8.00 -2.67 11.79
N VAL A 47 -8.63 -1.54 12.07
CA VAL A 47 -9.16 -0.63 11.04
C VAL A 47 -8.45 0.70 11.16
N ARG A 48 -7.90 1.17 10.03
CA ARG A 48 -7.35 2.52 9.96
C ARG A 48 -8.26 3.42 9.14
N THR A 49 -8.41 4.65 9.59
CA THR A 49 -9.16 5.67 8.87
C THR A 49 -8.17 6.68 8.30
N LEU A 50 -8.15 6.80 6.98
CA LEU A 50 -7.24 7.67 6.25
C LEU A 50 -7.96 8.94 5.85
N GLY A 51 -7.48 10.09 6.33
CA GLY A 51 -7.99 11.38 5.91
C GLY A 51 -7.15 11.93 4.78
N MET A 52 -7.81 12.36 3.72
CA MET A 52 -7.19 12.91 2.52
C MET A 52 -7.63 14.34 2.28
N ALA A 53 -6.92 15.05 1.40
CA ALA A 53 -7.28 16.43 1.04
C ALA A 53 -8.73 16.52 0.55
N GLY A 54 -9.40 17.62 0.84
CA GLY A 54 -10.79 17.83 0.44
C GLY A 54 -11.82 17.21 1.37
N GLY A 55 -11.41 16.75 2.54
CA GLY A 55 -12.32 16.15 3.52
C GLY A 55 -12.73 14.71 3.19
N LEU A 56 -12.06 14.08 2.24
CA LEU A 56 -12.32 12.68 1.88
C LEU A 56 -11.70 11.74 2.90
N SER A 57 -12.34 10.61 3.14
CA SER A 57 -11.78 9.59 4.03
C SER A 57 -12.07 8.19 3.50
N ILE A 58 -11.18 7.27 3.85
CA ILE A 58 -11.27 5.86 3.48
C ILE A 58 -10.94 5.04 4.73
N GLN A 59 -11.66 3.94 4.93
CA GLN A 59 -11.36 2.99 6.00
C GLN A 59 -10.79 1.72 5.40
N GLU A 60 -9.69 1.25 5.98
CA GLU A 60 -9.03 0.02 5.56
C GLU A 60 -8.86 -0.91 6.75
N ARG A 61 -9.13 -2.19 6.55
CA ARG A 61 -9.01 -3.22 7.57
C ARG A 61 -7.85 -4.15 7.23
N LEU A 62 -7.00 -4.42 8.22
CA LEU A 62 -5.90 -5.37 8.04
C LEU A 62 -6.47 -6.79 7.99
N GLU A 63 -6.32 -7.45 6.84
CA GLU A 63 -6.88 -8.78 6.60
C GLU A 63 -5.90 -9.91 6.91
N ALA A 64 -4.61 -9.69 6.68
CA ALA A 64 -3.60 -10.69 6.93
C ALA A 64 -2.26 -10.01 7.26
N HIS A 65 -1.45 -10.67 8.09
CA HIS A 65 -0.15 -10.17 8.48
C HIS A 65 0.76 -11.36 8.77
N ASP A 66 1.80 -11.53 7.95
CA ASP A 66 2.77 -12.60 8.09
C ASP A 66 4.17 -11.99 8.27
N GLU A 67 4.61 -11.91 9.52
CA GLU A 67 5.90 -11.33 9.87
C GLU A 67 7.06 -12.12 9.28
N ALA A 68 6.98 -13.43 9.30
CA ALA A 68 8.05 -14.29 8.78
C ALA A 68 8.17 -14.19 7.26
N GLY A 69 7.05 -14.07 6.57
CA GLY A 69 7.01 -13.97 5.11
C GLY A 69 7.07 -12.54 4.58
N LEU A 70 7.14 -11.54 5.45
CA LEU A 70 7.13 -10.12 5.11
C LEU A 70 6.00 -9.78 4.15
N THR A 71 4.78 -10.21 4.50
CA THR A 71 3.60 -10.03 3.67
C THR A 71 2.42 -9.58 4.53
N TYR A 72 1.65 -8.61 4.03
CA TYR A 72 0.39 -8.24 4.66
C TYR A 72 -0.64 -7.86 3.60
N SER A 73 -1.92 -7.97 3.98
CA SER A 73 -3.04 -7.62 3.11
C SER A 73 -4.04 -6.75 3.85
N TYR A 74 -4.68 -5.85 3.12
CA TYR A 74 -5.72 -5.00 3.68
C TYR A 74 -6.82 -4.77 2.65
N ALA A 75 -8.03 -4.49 3.12
CA ALA A 75 -9.18 -4.24 2.28
C ALA A 75 -9.80 -2.90 2.64
N ILE A 76 -10.40 -2.25 1.66
CA ILE A 76 -11.22 -1.07 1.93
C ILE A 76 -12.58 -1.56 2.41
N ILE A 77 -13.06 -1.02 3.53
CA ILE A 77 -14.37 -1.34 4.10
C ILE A 77 -15.24 -0.10 4.12
N GLY A 78 -16.57 -0.30 4.10
CA GLY A 78 -17.50 0.82 4.11
C GLY A 78 -17.52 1.57 2.78
N GLU A 79 -18.09 2.75 2.79
CA GLU A 79 -18.16 3.60 1.59
C GLU A 79 -16.82 4.25 1.30
N SER A 80 -16.53 4.40 0.02
CA SER A 80 -15.28 5.00 -0.44
C SER A 80 -15.54 5.94 -1.60
N PRO A 81 -14.86 7.10 -1.65
CA PRO A 81 -14.97 8.03 -2.79
C PRO A 81 -14.24 7.52 -4.03
N LEU A 82 -13.51 6.43 -3.94
CA LEU A 82 -12.74 5.90 -5.06
C LEU A 82 -13.65 5.23 -6.10
N PRO A 83 -13.24 5.22 -7.37
CA PRO A 83 -14.09 4.72 -8.47
C PRO A 83 -14.06 3.20 -8.60
N PHE A 84 -13.95 2.46 -7.48
CA PHE A 84 -13.94 1.01 -7.47
C PHE A 84 -14.42 0.47 -6.12
N THR A 85 -14.79 -0.82 -6.13
CA THR A 85 -15.24 -1.56 -4.94
C THR A 85 -14.48 -2.88 -4.86
N ASP A 86 -14.73 -3.65 -3.80
CA ASP A 86 -14.12 -4.98 -3.60
C ASP A 86 -12.60 -4.95 -3.64
N TYR A 87 -12.02 -3.92 -3.04
CA TYR A 87 -10.58 -3.69 -3.07
C TYR A 87 -9.85 -4.52 -2.02
N LEU A 88 -8.89 -5.30 -2.48
CA LEU A 88 -7.97 -6.04 -1.62
C LEU A 88 -6.55 -5.80 -2.10
N SER A 89 -5.69 -5.34 -1.23
CA SER A 89 -4.30 -5.04 -1.54
C SER A 89 -3.39 -5.98 -0.78
N THR A 90 -2.31 -6.42 -1.40
CA THR A 90 -1.30 -7.28 -0.79
C THR A 90 0.09 -6.71 -1.07
N VAL A 91 0.88 -6.56 -0.01
CA VAL A 91 2.27 -6.13 -0.09
C VAL A 91 3.15 -7.30 0.31
N LYS A 92 4.13 -7.62 -0.53
CA LYS A 92 5.11 -8.67 -0.23
C LYS A 92 6.51 -8.11 -0.47
N ILE A 93 7.40 -8.33 0.48
CA ILE A 93 8.79 -7.87 0.41
C ILE A 93 9.70 -9.09 0.39
N GLU A 94 10.61 -9.13 -0.59
CA GLU A 94 11.58 -10.22 -0.71
C GLU A 94 13.00 -9.65 -0.73
N ALA A 95 13.89 -10.27 0.02
CA ALA A 95 15.28 -9.85 0.02
C ALA A 95 15.91 -10.11 -1.36
N ALA A 96 16.70 -9.13 -1.82
CA ALA A 96 17.42 -9.21 -3.10
C ALA A 96 18.91 -8.95 -2.82
N GLY A 97 19.50 -9.73 -1.91
CA GLY A 97 20.84 -9.53 -1.40
C GLY A 97 20.79 -8.86 -0.02
N GLU A 98 21.95 -8.55 0.52
CA GLU A 98 22.06 -8.03 1.89
C GLU A 98 21.55 -6.58 2.04
N GLY A 99 21.72 -5.77 1.02
CA GLY A 99 21.38 -4.36 1.10
C GLY A 99 20.24 -3.93 0.20
N ALA A 100 19.44 -4.89 -0.32
CA ALA A 100 18.37 -4.56 -1.25
C ALA A 100 17.20 -5.51 -1.09
N CYS A 101 16.04 -5.08 -1.59
CA CYS A 101 14.85 -5.92 -1.59
C CYS A 101 13.97 -5.57 -2.79
N THR A 102 13.04 -6.47 -3.08
CA THR A 102 11.99 -6.25 -4.07
C THR A 102 10.67 -6.11 -3.34
N ILE A 103 9.92 -5.06 -3.65
CA ILE A 103 8.58 -4.85 -3.12
C ILE A 103 7.59 -5.16 -4.25
N ASP A 104 6.68 -6.10 -3.98
CA ASP A 104 5.58 -6.46 -4.86
C ASP A 104 4.30 -5.98 -4.19
N TRP A 105 3.64 -5.02 -4.79
CA TRP A 105 2.42 -4.42 -4.25
C TRP A 105 1.33 -4.61 -5.29
N ARG A 106 0.33 -5.41 -4.98
CA ARG A 106 -0.74 -5.70 -5.91
C ARG A 106 -2.11 -5.49 -5.30
N GLY A 107 -3.05 -5.04 -6.12
CA GLY A 107 -4.42 -4.82 -5.70
C GLY A 107 -5.39 -5.41 -6.70
N ARG A 108 -6.49 -5.94 -6.17
CA ARG A 108 -7.63 -6.42 -6.98
C ARG A 108 -8.84 -5.59 -6.59
N PHE A 109 -9.64 -5.24 -7.57
CA PHE A 109 -10.81 -4.40 -7.34
C PHE A 109 -11.81 -4.53 -8.49
N THR A 110 -13.05 -4.06 -8.25
CA THR A 110 -14.09 -4.00 -9.26
C THR A 110 -14.33 -2.54 -9.63
N PRO A 111 -14.07 -2.11 -10.87
CA PRO A 111 -14.36 -0.73 -11.29
C PRO A 111 -15.86 -0.42 -11.17
N LYS A 112 -16.20 0.81 -10.80
CA LYS A 112 -17.59 1.26 -10.64
C LYS A 112 -18.25 1.66 -11.96
N GLY A 113 -17.66 1.41 -13.08
CA GLY A 113 -18.20 1.76 -14.38
C GLY A 113 -17.54 0.93 -15.45
N ASP A 114 -17.68 1.35 -16.71
CA ASP A 114 -17.10 0.64 -17.83
C ASP A 114 -15.62 0.96 -18.03
N ASP A 115 -15.12 2.03 -17.40
CA ASP A 115 -13.72 2.44 -17.51
C ASP A 115 -12.89 1.72 -16.45
N GLU A 116 -12.02 0.83 -16.89
CA GLU A 116 -11.07 0.12 -16.02
C GLU A 116 -9.74 0.87 -15.92
N ALA A 117 -9.35 1.59 -16.99
CA ALA A 117 -8.05 2.24 -17.06
C ALA A 117 -7.89 3.38 -16.05
N GLY A 118 -8.94 4.17 -15.81
CA GLY A 118 -8.91 5.24 -14.83
C GLY A 118 -8.67 4.74 -13.41
N PRO A 119 -9.51 3.81 -12.92
CA PRO A 119 -9.29 3.20 -11.60
C PRO A 119 -7.93 2.51 -11.47
N ALA A 120 -7.49 1.78 -12.49
CA ALA A 120 -6.19 1.11 -12.49
C ALA A 120 -5.05 2.12 -12.38
N GLY A 121 -5.15 3.26 -13.06
CA GLY A 121 -4.15 4.32 -12.97
C GLY A 121 -4.05 4.92 -11.57
N ILE A 122 -5.19 5.07 -10.89
CA ILE A 122 -5.23 5.57 -9.51
C ILE A 122 -4.51 4.59 -8.59
N VAL A 123 -4.82 3.32 -8.66
CA VAL A 123 -4.20 2.29 -7.83
C VAL A 123 -2.70 2.21 -8.09
N ASN A 124 -2.30 2.21 -9.37
CA ASN A 124 -0.89 2.21 -9.76
C ASN A 124 -0.16 3.41 -9.15
N GLY A 125 -0.76 4.60 -9.22
CA GLY A 125 -0.17 5.81 -8.66
C GLY A 125 -0.01 5.75 -7.15
N ILE A 126 -0.97 5.16 -6.44
CA ILE A 126 -0.91 4.98 -4.99
C ILE A 126 0.27 4.09 -4.62
N TYR A 127 0.42 2.95 -5.28
CA TYR A 127 1.47 1.99 -4.95
C TYR A 127 2.86 2.52 -5.35
N SER A 128 3.00 3.02 -6.56
CA SER A 128 4.29 3.54 -7.02
C SER A 128 4.72 4.76 -6.20
N GLY A 129 3.76 5.64 -5.86
CA GLY A 129 4.02 6.80 -5.01
C GLY A 129 4.41 6.40 -3.59
N GLY A 130 3.77 5.37 -3.04
CA GLY A 130 4.08 4.85 -1.71
C GLY A 130 5.50 4.30 -1.62
N ILE A 131 5.91 3.53 -2.62
CA ILE A 131 7.27 2.97 -2.65
C ILE A 131 8.30 4.07 -2.88
N LYS A 132 8.01 5.03 -3.75
CA LYS A 132 8.89 6.17 -3.99
C LYS A 132 9.09 6.98 -2.71
N SER A 133 8.01 7.20 -1.96
CA SER A 133 8.06 7.91 -0.68
C SER A 133 8.90 7.15 0.35
N LEU A 134 8.79 5.82 0.37
CA LEU A 134 9.61 4.97 1.21
C LEU A 134 11.11 5.15 0.89
N GLY A 135 11.46 5.18 -0.39
CA GLY A 135 12.83 5.40 -0.82
C GLY A 135 13.36 6.75 -0.36
N LYS A 136 12.56 7.80 -0.44
CA LYS A 136 12.91 9.12 0.05
C LYS A 136 13.11 9.13 1.56
N GLN A 137 12.24 8.46 2.28
CA GLN A 137 12.29 8.37 3.73
C GLN A 137 13.56 7.68 4.20
N LEU A 138 14.01 6.66 3.48
CA LEU A 138 15.22 5.90 3.78
C LEU A 138 16.48 6.51 3.15
N GLY A 139 16.34 7.47 2.23
CA GLY A 139 17.45 8.05 1.52
C GLY A 139 18.13 7.11 0.53
N VAL A 140 17.34 6.23 -0.10
CA VAL A 140 17.85 5.20 -1.01
C VAL A 140 17.15 5.27 -2.36
N SER A 141 17.75 4.62 -3.36
CA SER A 141 17.17 4.57 -4.71
C SER A 141 16.09 3.51 -4.84
N VAL A 142 15.16 3.77 -5.74
CA VAL A 142 14.07 2.86 -6.10
C VAL A 142 14.10 2.67 -7.61
N GLU A 143 14.12 1.42 -8.06
CA GLU A 143 14.19 1.09 -9.49
C GLU A 143 12.95 0.31 -9.92
N GLU A 144 12.47 0.62 -11.13
CA GLU A 144 11.41 -0.16 -11.75
C GLU A 144 11.96 -1.51 -12.19
N ILE A 145 11.18 -2.57 -11.96
CA ILE A 145 11.50 -3.91 -12.43
C ILE A 145 10.24 -4.53 -13.02
N ASP A 146 10.42 -5.40 -13.99
CA ASP A 146 9.30 -6.08 -14.66
C ASP A 146 8.79 -7.27 -13.86
#